data_1af23ad5dc343b5209bbe81a638423fd
#
_entry.id   1af23ad5dc343b5209bbe81a638423fd
#
_cell.length_a   1.000
_cell.length_b   1.000
_cell.length_c   1.000
_cell.angle_alpha   90.00
_cell.angle_beta   90.00
_cell.angle_gamma   90.00
#
_symmetry.space_group_name_H-M   'P 1'
#
loop_
_entity.id
_entity.type
_entity.pdbx_description
1 polymer ?
#
loop_
_entity_poly.entity_id
_entity_poly.type
_entity_poly.pdbx_seq_one_letter_code
_entity_poly.pdbx_strand_id
1 'polypeptide(L)'
;MQRVNEASIAVLNDLGTLDPTFDVQQIGLGLLLTVEIEPDDDEPTIDMMANRVLTLRCFDGPQGSLPQSVQEIRGEVLSIPQPLTSLHSPATGRPQLVAEDTDDEHANLTWIRFNEALRSGNVPVYEGRYGARMRIGSIVDGPFQFTLISD
;
A
#
# COMPACT_ATOMS: atom_id res chain seq x y z
N MET A 1 -2.14 2.91 -5.78
CA MET A 1 -1.25 3.69 -4.91
C MET A 1 -1.43 5.18 -5.16
N GLN A 2 -1.04 5.96 -4.19
CA GLN A 2 -1.17 7.42 -4.24
C GLN A 2 0.13 8.09 -3.84
N ARG A 3 0.46 9.17 -4.55
CA ARG A 3 1.44 10.14 -4.09
C ARG A 3 0.78 11.01 -3.01
N VAL A 4 1.41 11.12 -1.84
CA VAL A 4 0.82 11.83 -0.70
C VAL A 4 1.78 12.87 -0.13
N ASN A 5 1.23 13.93 0.44
CA ASN A 5 1.98 14.88 1.26
C ASN A 5 2.11 14.39 2.70
N GLU A 6 1.09 13.70 3.17
CA GLU A 6 1.05 13.00 4.45
C GLU A 6 0.10 11.82 4.36
N ALA A 7 0.40 10.76 5.10
CA ALA A 7 -0.53 9.65 5.31
C ALA A 7 -0.31 9.03 6.67
N SER A 8 -1.37 8.42 7.21
CA SER A 8 -1.32 7.75 8.51
C SER A 8 -2.19 6.51 8.53
N ILE A 9 -1.81 5.54 9.36
CA ILE A 9 -2.59 4.33 9.64
C ILE A 9 -2.73 4.17 11.14
N ALA A 10 -3.95 3.95 11.60
CA ALA A 10 -4.26 3.43 12.92
C ALA A 10 -5.00 2.10 12.76
N VAL A 11 -4.86 1.21 13.72
CA VAL A 11 -5.61 -0.05 13.77
C VAL A 11 -6.80 0.12 14.71
N LEU A 12 -7.95 -0.39 14.30
CA LEU A 12 -9.20 -0.34 15.07
C LEU A 12 -9.51 -1.71 15.65
N ASN A 13 -10.03 -1.70 16.88
CA ASN A 13 -10.57 -2.92 17.50
C ASN A 13 -12.02 -3.17 17.03
N ASP A 14 -12.63 -4.24 17.53
CA ASP A 14 -13.99 -4.65 17.13
C ASP A 14 -15.06 -3.61 17.45
N LEU A 15 -14.80 -2.70 18.39
CA LEU A 15 -15.72 -1.61 18.74
C LEU A 15 -15.52 -0.36 17.87
N GLY A 16 -14.58 -0.38 16.95
CA GLY A 16 -14.26 0.78 16.10
C GLY A 16 -13.41 1.85 16.78
N THR A 17 -12.85 1.55 17.96
CA THR A 17 -11.92 2.43 18.67
C THR A 17 -10.50 2.02 18.39
N LEU A 18 -9.53 2.88 18.73
CA LEU A 18 -8.12 2.61 18.45
C LEU A 18 -7.62 1.43 19.27
N ASP A 19 -6.89 0.53 18.61
CA ASP A 19 -6.18 -0.57 19.26
C ASP A 19 -4.92 -0.03 19.91
N PRO A 20 -4.79 -0.09 21.27
CA PRO A 20 -3.64 0.47 21.95
C PRO A 20 -2.35 -0.33 21.76
N THR A 21 -2.43 -1.53 21.18
CA THR A 21 -1.25 -2.37 20.92
C THR A 21 -0.56 -2.03 19.60
N PHE A 22 -1.15 -1.16 18.80
CA PHE A 22 -0.58 -0.72 17.52
C PHE A 22 -0.24 0.77 17.58
N ASP A 23 1.03 1.08 17.41
CA ASP A 23 1.47 2.47 17.31
C ASP A 23 1.06 3.03 15.95
N VAL A 24 0.41 4.19 15.95
CA VAL A 24 0.03 4.88 14.71
C VAL A 24 1.26 5.08 13.84
N GLN A 25 1.16 4.65 12.58
CA GLN A 25 2.21 4.86 11.60
C GLN A 25 1.89 6.11 10.78
N GLN A 26 2.89 6.92 10.52
CA GLN A 26 2.73 8.16 9.79
C GLN A 26 3.93 8.42 8.89
N ILE A 27 3.65 8.92 7.69
CA ILE A 27 4.68 9.37 6.76
C ILE A 27 4.41 10.82 6.33
N GLY A 28 5.47 11.51 5.90
CA GLY A 28 5.37 12.77 5.17
C GLY A 28 5.25 12.52 3.67
N LEU A 29 5.98 13.32 2.87
CA LEU A 29 5.97 13.19 1.41
C LEU A 29 6.41 11.79 0.99
N GLY A 30 5.60 11.13 0.17
CA GLY A 30 5.91 9.79 -0.28
C GLY A 30 4.74 9.09 -0.96
N LEU A 31 4.70 7.77 -0.79
CA LEU A 31 3.70 6.92 -1.43
C LEU A 31 2.86 6.17 -0.38
N LEU A 32 1.57 6.21 -0.56
CA LEU A 32 0.61 5.34 0.13
C LEU A 32 0.29 4.18 -0.80
N LEU A 33 0.71 2.97 -0.41
CA LEU A 33 0.51 1.77 -1.18
C LEU A 33 -0.59 0.92 -0.57
N THR A 34 -1.53 0.50 -1.40
CA THR A 34 -2.46 -0.58 -1.07
C THR A 34 -2.03 -1.80 -1.86
N VAL A 35 -1.63 -2.85 -1.15
CA VAL A 35 -0.97 -4.02 -1.75
C VAL A 35 -1.90 -5.22 -1.71
N GLU A 36 -2.22 -5.76 -2.87
CA GLU A 36 -2.96 -7.00 -3.03
C GLU A 36 -2.02 -8.09 -3.54
N ILE A 37 -2.02 -9.24 -2.89
CA ILE A 37 -1.20 -10.38 -3.26
C ILE A 37 -2.09 -11.45 -3.86
N GLU A 38 -1.73 -11.92 -5.05
CA GLU A 38 -2.39 -13.04 -5.71
C GLU A 38 -1.74 -14.37 -5.31
N PRO A 39 -2.49 -15.50 -5.37
CA PRO A 39 -1.96 -16.79 -4.90
C PRO A 39 -0.69 -17.27 -5.62
N ASP A 40 -0.49 -16.86 -6.86
CA ASP A 40 0.66 -17.24 -7.69
C ASP A 40 1.79 -16.21 -7.71
N ASP A 41 1.70 -15.16 -6.90
CA ASP A 41 2.78 -14.18 -6.80
C ASP A 41 4.02 -14.82 -6.17
N ASP A 42 5.10 -14.84 -6.93
CA ASP A 42 6.38 -15.44 -6.54
C ASP A 42 7.45 -14.38 -6.23
N GLU A 43 8.60 -14.82 -5.75
CA GLU A 43 9.69 -13.90 -5.38
C GLU A 43 10.15 -13.00 -6.53
N PRO A 44 10.38 -13.51 -7.76
CA PRO A 44 10.76 -12.64 -8.86
C PRO A 44 9.72 -11.57 -9.19
N THR A 45 8.44 -11.92 -9.12
CA THR A 45 7.34 -10.97 -9.34
C THR A 45 7.36 -9.87 -8.28
N ILE A 46 7.56 -10.24 -7.02
CA ILE A 46 7.59 -9.29 -5.91
C ILE A 46 8.79 -8.34 -6.04
N ASP A 47 9.96 -8.87 -6.35
CA ASP A 47 11.17 -8.05 -6.53
C ASP A 47 11.01 -7.08 -7.70
N MET A 48 10.41 -7.54 -8.80
CA MET A 48 10.11 -6.70 -9.96
C MET A 48 9.13 -5.57 -9.60
N MET A 49 8.06 -5.89 -8.88
CA MET A 49 7.05 -4.90 -8.49
C MET A 49 7.62 -3.87 -7.52
N ALA A 50 8.43 -4.31 -6.56
CA ALA A 50 9.12 -3.39 -5.65
C ALA A 50 10.02 -2.43 -6.42
N ASN A 51 10.78 -2.93 -7.39
CA ASN A 51 11.63 -2.09 -8.22
C ASN A 51 10.80 -1.09 -9.05
N ARG A 52 9.67 -1.50 -9.59
CA ARG A 52 8.78 -0.59 -10.32
C ARG A 52 8.27 0.54 -9.43
N VAL A 53 7.89 0.24 -8.19
CA VAL A 53 7.47 1.27 -7.23
C VAL A 53 8.63 2.23 -6.93
N LEU A 54 9.81 1.70 -6.66
CA LEU A 54 10.97 2.50 -6.30
C LEU A 54 11.43 3.44 -7.42
N THR A 55 11.27 3.03 -8.67
CA THR A 55 11.78 3.76 -9.82
C THR A 55 10.73 4.58 -10.56
N LEU A 56 9.46 4.45 -10.18
CA LEU A 56 8.38 5.20 -10.81
C LEU A 56 8.54 6.69 -10.56
N ARG A 57 8.65 7.46 -11.63
CA ARG A 57 8.87 8.91 -11.57
C ARG A 57 7.55 9.64 -11.56
N CYS A 58 6.95 9.74 -10.37
CA CYS A 58 5.64 10.34 -10.18
C CYS A 58 5.66 11.60 -9.31
N PHE A 59 6.82 12.06 -8.88
CA PHE A 59 6.95 13.28 -8.10
C PHE A 59 7.50 14.40 -8.97
N ASP A 60 6.97 15.62 -8.76
CA ASP A 60 7.47 16.78 -9.48
C ASP A 60 8.88 17.11 -9.02
N GLY A 61 9.77 17.37 -9.98
CA GLY A 61 11.10 17.83 -9.66
C GLY A 61 11.11 19.31 -9.25
N PRO A 62 12.20 19.77 -8.62
CA PRO A 62 12.32 21.16 -8.21
C PRO A 62 12.24 22.11 -9.41
N GLN A 63 11.47 23.20 -9.27
CA GLN A 63 11.39 24.31 -10.26
C GLN A 63 11.09 23.83 -11.70
N GLY A 64 10.21 22.83 -11.85
CA GLY A 64 9.84 22.31 -13.16
C GLY A 64 10.86 21.40 -13.81
N SER A 65 11.83 20.89 -13.05
CA SER A 65 12.75 19.87 -13.52
C SER A 65 12.05 18.54 -13.80
N LEU A 66 12.77 17.57 -14.34
CA LEU A 66 12.22 16.27 -14.69
C LEU A 66 11.57 15.58 -13.48
N PRO A 67 10.49 14.79 -13.70
CA PRO A 67 9.86 14.01 -12.63
C PRO A 67 10.85 13.10 -11.92
N GLN A 68 10.60 12.85 -10.64
CA GLN A 68 11.49 12.08 -9.78
C GLN A 68 10.75 10.90 -9.14
N SER A 69 11.52 9.88 -8.77
CA SER A 69 11.03 8.71 -8.03
C SER A 69 10.99 8.98 -6.52
N VAL A 70 10.35 8.07 -5.78
CA VAL A 70 10.35 8.13 -4.30
C VAL A 70 11.77 8.05 -3.74
N GLN A 71 12.67 7.30 -4.38
CA GLN A 71 14.08 7.24 -3.97
C GLN A 71 14.77 8.59 -4.17
N GLU A 72 14.58 9.21 -5.32
CA GLU A 72 15.23 10.48 -5.68
C GLU A 72 14.82 11.63 -4.77
N ILE A 73 13.55 11.67 -4.37
CA ILE A 73 13.06 12.71 -3.46
C ILE A 73 13.31 12.39 -1.98
N ARG A 74 13.87 11.21 -1.68
CA ARG A 74 14.05 10.71 -0.31
C ARG A 74 12.73 10.68 0.46
N GLY A 75 11.69 10.19 -0.23
CA GLY A 75 10.37 10.04 0.35
C GLY A 75 10.25 8.77 1.19
N GLU A 76 9.07 8.59 1.74
CA GLU A 76 8.72 7.45 2.58
C GLU A 76 7.59 6.66 1.95
N VAL A 77 7.40 5.43 2.40
CA VAL A 77 6.31 4.56 1.93
C VAL A 77 5.49 4.10 3.12
N LEU A 78 4.18 4.19 2.99
CA LEU A 78 3.24 3.59 3.92
C LEU A 78 2.52 2.46 3.18
N SER A 79 2.77 1.22 3.62
CA SER A 79 2.29 0.00 2.96
C SER A 79 1.12 -0.59 3.71
N ILE A 80 -0.01 -0.74 3.00
CA ILE A 80 -1.25 -1.28 3.55
C ILE A 80 -1.53 -2.61 2.86
N PRO A 81 -1.67 -3.71 3.61
CA PRO A 81 -2.10 -4.98 3.04
C PRO A 81 -3.60 -4.96 2.82
N GLN A 82 -4.04 -5.37 1.65
CA GLN A 82 -5.45 -5.51 1.33
C GLN A 82 -5.74 -6.94 0.91
N PRO A 83 -6.68 -7.64 1.59
CA PRO A 83 -7.11 -8.95 1.14
C PRO A 83 -7.73 -8.88 -0.25
N LEU A 84 -7.54 -9.92 -1.07
CA LEU A 84 -8.25 -10.06 -2.33
C LEU A 84 -9.73 -10.27 -2.04
N THR A 85 -10.54 -9.30 -2.45
CA THR A 85 -11.99 -9.38 -2.29
C THR A 85 -12.66 -8.91 -3.58
N SER A 86 -13.79 -9.49 -3.90
CA SER A 86 -14.63 -9.00 -4.98
C SER A 86 -15.93 -8.45 -4.41
N LEU A 87 -16.47 -7.45 -5.07
CA LEU A 87 -17.77 -6.89 -4.72
C LEU A 87 -18.84 -7.58 -5.55
N HIS A 88 -19.67 -8.37 -4.90
CA HIS A 88 -20.84 -8.96 -5.54
C HIS A 88 -22.04 -8.03 -5.36
N SER A 89 -22.58 -7.55 -6.47
CA SER A 89 -23.74 -6.65 -6.46
C SER A 89 -24.92 -7.34 -7.16
N PRO A 90 -25.73 -8.11 -6.41
CA PRO A 90 -26.91 -8.75 -6.99
C PRO A 90 -27.99 -7.71 -7.37
N ALA A 91 -28.97 -8.15 -8.17
CA ALA A 91 -30.06 -7.30 -8.64
C ALA A 91 -30.87 -6.63 -7.51
N THR A 92 -30.75 -7.13 -6.27
CA THR A 92 -31.40 -6.55 -5.08
C THR A 92 -30.77 -5.23 -4.63
N GLY A 93 -29.64 -4.83 -5.21
CA GLY A 93 -28.95 -3.60 -4.84
C GLY A 93 -28.20 -3.66 -3.51
N ARG A 94 -28.02 -4.84 -2.92
CA ARG A 94 -27.28 -5.05 -1.66
C ARG A 94 -25.91 -5.63 -1.96
N PRO A 95 -24.88 -4.80 -2.12
CA PRO A 95 -23.55 -5.29 -2.42
C PRO A 95 -22.97 -6.10 -1.25
N GLN A 96 -22.26 -7.16 -1.57
CA GLN A 96 -21.56 -8.00 -0.60
C GLN A 96 -20.10 -8.11 -0.99
N LEU A 97 -19.22 -7.95 -0.03
CA LEU A 97 -17.80 -8.25 -0.22
C LEU A 97 -17.61 -9.75 -0.06
N VAL A 98 -17.07 -10.37 -1.11
CA VAL A 98 -16.78 -11.80 -1.13
C VAL A 98 -15.26 -11.94 -1.09
N ALA A 99 -14.75 -12.64 -0.06
CA ALA A 99 -13.33 -12.95 -0.01
C ALA A 99 -12.97 -13.89 -1.14
N GLU A 100 -11.93 -13.55 -1.87
CA GLU A 100 -11.36 -14.46 -2.86
C GLU A 100 -10.71 -15.63 -2.14
N ASP A 101 -10.63 -16.79 -2.80
CA ASP A 101 -9.99 -17.97 -2.25
C ASP A 101 -8.48 -17.76 -2.23
N THR A 102 -7.98 -17.22 -1.10
CA THR A 102 -6.58 -16.88 -0.92
C THR A 102 -6.01 -17.56 0.32
N ASP A 103 -4.73 -17.86 0.25
CA ASP A 103 -3.96 -18.30 1.41
C ASP A 103 -3.46 -17.05 2.15
N ASP A 104 -4.10 -16.71 3.27
CA ASP A 104 -3.78 -15.53 4.08
C ASP A 104 -2.35 -15.56 4.62
N GLU A 105 -1.83 -16.74 4.98
CA GLU A 105 -0.45 -16.87 5.44
C GLU A 105 0.53 -16.54 4.31
N HIS A 106 0.32 -17.10 3.13
CA HIS A 106 1.12 -16.80 1.95
C HIS A 106 1.05 -15.31 1.60
N ALA A 107 -0.14 -14.73 1.60
CA ALA A 107 -0.33 -13.34 1.27
C ALA A 107 0.39 -12.42 2.27
N ASN A 108 0.31 -12.71 3.56
CA ASN A 108 0.98 -11.94 4.59
C ASN A 108 2.52 -12.02 4.45
N LEU A 109 3.06 -13.21 4.29
CA LEU A 109 4.51 -13.39 4.13
C LEU A 109 5.03 -12.73 2.84
N THR A 110 4.27 -12.82 1.77
CA THR A 110 4.62 -12.20 0.50
C THR A 110 4.57 -10.67 0.58
N TRP A 111 3.58 -10.12 1.28
CA TRP A 111 3.51 -8.68 1.55
C TRP A 111 4.71 -8.20 2.38
N ILE A 112 5.08 -8.94 3.42
CA ILE A 112 6.27 -8.64 4.24
C ILE A 112 7.52 -8.63 3.37
N ARG A 113 7.68 -9.62 2.50
CA ARG A 113 8.80 -9.67 1.56
C ARG A 113 8.83 -8.48 0.61
N PHE A 114 7.67 -8.07 0.11
CA PHE A 114 7.56 -6.88 -0.73
C PHE A 114 8.05 -5.63 0.01
N ASN A 115 7.64 -5.46 1.27
CA ASN A 115 8.08 -4.34 2.08
C ASN A 115 9.60 -4.36 2.32
N GLU A 116 10.18 -5.53 2.56
CA GLU A 116 11.63 -5.68 2.69
C GLU A 116 12.36 -5.35 1.39
N ALA A 117 11.82 -5.74 0.25
CA ALA A 117 12.38 -5.39 -1.06
C ALA A 117 12.37 -3.87 -1.29
N LEU A 118 11.33 -3.18 -0.87
CA LEU A 118 11.30 -1.72 -0.90
C LEU A 118 12.38 -1.11 0.02
N ARG A 119 12.54 -1.64 1.23
CA ARG A 119 13.56 -1.17 2.17
C ARG A 119 14.97 -1.35 1.63
N SER A 120 15.20 -2.39 0.85
CA SER A 120 16.50 -2.62 0.23
C SER A 120 16.90 -1.53 -0.77
N GLY A 121 15.93 -0.74 -1.22
CA GLY A 121 16.14 0.45 -2.04
C GLY A 121 16.40 1.73 -1.26
N ASN A 122 16.70 1.63 0.03
CA ASN A 122 16.99 2.76 0.93
C ASN A 122 15.79 3.72 1.12
N VAL A 123 14.58 3.18 1.05
CA VAL A 123 13.34 3.92 1.30
C VAL A 123 12.75 3.44 2.62
N PRO A 124 12.46 4.34 3.58
CA PRO A 124 11.76 3.94 4.79
C PRO A 124 10.35 3.44 4.45
N VAL A 125 10.00 2.27 4.98
CA VAL A 125 8.69 1.67 4.77
C VAL A 125 8.03 1.43 6.12
N TYR A 126 6.85 2.00 6.28
CA TYR A 126 6.00 1.82 7.45
C TYR A 126 4.83 0.93 7.04
N GLU A 127 4.37 0.11 7.95
CA GLU A 127 3.43 -0.96 7.65
C GLU A 127 2.15 -0.84 8.47
N GLY A 128 1.01 -1.16 7.84
CA GLY A 128 -0.22 -1.50 8.55
C GLY A 128 -0.10 -2.88 9.21
N ARG A 129 -1.24 -3.47 9.55
CA ARG A 129 -1.31 -4.82 10.11
C ARG A 129 -2.18 -5.70 9.22
N TYR A 130 -1.63 -6.83 8.77
CA TYR A 130 -2.37 -7.75 7.90
C TYR A 130 -3.64 -8.27 8.61
N GLY A 131 -4.76 -8.24 7.89
CA GLY A 131 -6.05 -8.71 8.39
C GLY A 131 -6.74 -7.78 9.38
N ALA A 132 -6.13 -6.67 9.76
CA ALA A 132 -6.72 -5.73 10.72
C ALA A 132 -7.65 -4.72 10.02
N ARG A 133 -8.60 -4.22 10.79
CA ARG A 133 -9.40 -3.07 10.38
C ARG A 133 -8.58 -1.82 10.64
N MET A 134 -8.38 -1.00 9.62
CA MET A 134 -7.50 0.16 9.71
C MET A 134 -8.23 1.45 9.40
N ARG A 135 -7.84 2.51 10.10
CA ARG A 135 -8.24 3.88 9.77
C ARG A 135 -7.09 4.53 9.03
N ILE A 136 -7.36 4.95 7.80
CA ILE A 136 -6.35 5.50 6.91
C ILE A 136 -6.67 6.95 6.66
N GLY A 137 -5.70 7.83 6.88
CA GLY A 137 -5.79 9.24 6.54
C GLY A 137 -4.73 9.62 5.53
N SER A 138 -5.05 10.55 4.64
CA SER A 138 -4.08 11.05 3.68
C SER A 138 -4.37 12.47 3.25
N ILE A 139 -3.32 13.21 2.92
CA ILE A 139 -3.40 14.52 2.28
C ILE A 139 -2.70 14.41 0.94
N VAL A 140 -3.43 14.72 -0.13
CA VAL A 140 -2.98 14.54 -1.51
C VAL A 140 -3.15 15.84 -2.27
N ASP A 141 -2.07 16.28 -2.90
CA ASP A 141 -2.15 17.31 -3.95
C ASP A 141 -2.42 16.58 -5.27
N GLY A 142 -3.63 16.71 -5.78
CA GLY A 142 -4.03 15.97 -6.97
C GLY A 142 -5.39 16.39 -7.47
N PRO A 143 -6.15 15.49 -8.11
CA PRO A 143 -6.15 14.03 -7.97
C PRO A 143 -4.95 13.34 -8.66
N PHE A 144 -4.38 12.35 -7.96
CA PHE A 144 -3.27 11.56 -8.51
C PHE A 144 -3.25 10.17 -7.87
N GLN A 145 -3.84 9.23 -8.56
CA GLN A 145 -3.90 7.83 -8.13
C GLN A 145 -3.61 6.93 -9.33
N PHE A 146 -2.87 5.84 -9.10
CA PHE A 146 -2.56 4.90 -10.17
C PHE A 146 -2.38 3.49 -9.62
N THR A 147 -2.48 2.52 -10.51
CA THR A 147 -2.38 1.10 -10.18
C THR A 147 -1.27 0.47 -10.99
N LEU A 148 -0.40 -0.30 -10.31
CA LEU A 148 0.58 -1.15 -10.96
C LEU A 148 0.14 -2.60 -10.82
N ILE A 149 0.15 -3.32 -11.93
CA ILE A 149 -0.28 -4.72 -11.99
C ILE A 149 0.88 -5.54 -12.54
N SER A 150 1.17 -6.67 -11.90
CA SER A 150 2.12 -7.64 -12.42
C SER A 150 1.49 -8.44 -13.56
N ASP A 151 2.26 -8.68 -14.58
CA ASP A 151 1.81 -9.48 -15.73
C ASP A 151 2.11 -10.95 -15.55
#